data_97a99cf6d7b8e741e0abb0b66d15f6d9
#
_entry.id   97a99cf6d7b8e741e0abb0b66d15f6d9
#
_cell.length_a   1.000
_cell.length_b   1.000
_cell.length_c   1.000
_cell.angle_alpha   90.00
_cell.angle_beta   90.00
_cell.angle_gamma   90.00
#
_symmetry.space_group_name_H-M   'P 1'
#
loop_
_entity.id
_entity.type
_entity.pdbx_description
1 polymer ?
#
loop_
_entity_poly.entity_id
_entity_poly.type
_entity_poly.pdbx_seq_one_letter_code
_entity_poly.pdbx_strand_id
1 'polypeptide(L)'
;MREEYNSLKKILLIFGTRPEAIKMCPLISELRARSNVETVVCVTGQHREMLDSVLDAFSVTPDYDLALMREGQTLFDITAGALLAIKEVLELERPDLVLVHGDTSTTFASALAAFYLQIPVGHVEAGLRTYDIYSPYPEEFNRRATSVISMYNFAPTEAARLNLLAEGYSQSSIYVVGNTVIDSLKATVKDDYFHPYIEWASDSRLILLTAHRRESIGVPMRNIFRAVRRVVNEIEDIKVIYPIHLNPAVRKIVDVEVSGCDRIRLTEPLDVIDFHNFLARCYMVLTDSGGIQEEAPALHKPVLVMRDTTERPEGIEAGALKLVGTDEESIYRNFRLLLEDRSVYDAMSNARNPYGDGYASRRIADIICEG
;
A
#
# COMPACT_ATOMS: atom_id res chain seq x y z
N MET A 1 -45.53 18.57 -12.70
CA MET A 1 -44.07 18.42 -12.84
C MET A 1 -43.53 18.17 -11.44
N ARG A 2 -43.10 16.96 -11.13
CA ARG A 2 -42.33 16.73 -9.92
C ARG A 2 -40.93 17.23 -10.23
N GLU A 3 -40.47 18.24 -9.50
CA GLU A 3 -39.05 18.57 -9.44
C GLU A 3 -38.37 17.33 -8.88
N GLU A 4 -37.65 16.61 -9.74
CA GLU A 4 -36.67 15.65 -9.28
C GLU A 4 -35.59 16.47 -8.54
N TYR A 5 -35.73 16.56 -7.23
CA TYR A 5 -34.59 16.88 -6.37
C TYR A 5 -33.55 15.81 -6.62
N ASN A 6 -32.58 16.14 -7.44
CA ASN A 6 -31.39 15.32 -7.67
C ASN A 6 -30.65 15.28 -6.32
N SER A 7 -31.07 14.35 -5.41
CA SER A 7 -30.37 14.16 -4.14
C SER A 7 -28.98 13.66 -4.46
N LEU A 8 -27.97 14.33 -3.90
CA LEU A 8 -26.58 13.88 -4.02
C LEU A 8 -26.48 12.43 -3.55
N LYS A 9 -25.74 11.60 -4.28
CA LYS A 9 -25.42 10.22 -3.85
C LYS A 9 -24.44 10.31 -2.69
N LYS A 10 -24.84 9.88 -1.49
CA LYS A 10 -24.01 9.94 -0.30
C LYS A 10 -23.13 8.71 -0.20
N ILE A 11 -21.81 8.91 -0.19
CA ILE A 11 -20.82 7.86 -0.12
C ILE A 11 -19.98 8.03 1.14
N LEU A 12 -19.97 7.00 2.00
CA LEU A 12 -19.17 6.96 3.21
C LEU A 12 -17.94 6.07 3.01
N LEU A 13 -16.75 6.65 3.16
CA LEU A 13 -15.49 5.91 3.13
C LEU A 13 -15.02 5.64 4.55
N ILE A 14 -14.70 4.38 4.86
CA ILE A 14 -14.27 3.95 6.20
C ILE A 14 -12.93 3.24 6.12
N PHE A 15 -11.95 3.70 6.89
CA PHE A 15 -10.63 3.09 7.00
C PHE A 15 -9.98 3.43 8.35
N GLY A 16 -8.89 2.73 8.70
CA GLY A 16 -8.30 2.91 10.04
C GLY A 16 -6.78 2.95 10.09
N THR A 17 -6.10 2.52 9.05
CA THR A 17 -4.64 2.37 9.04
C THR A 17 -3.97 3.32 8.05
N ARG A 18 -2.66 3.58 8.27
CA ARG A 18 -1.84 4.35 7.33
C ARG A 18 -1.86 3.80 5.90
N PRO A 19 -1.67 2.48 5.65
CA PRO A 19 -1.72 1.93 4.29
C PRO A 19 -3.08 2.10 3.61
N GLU A 20 -4.18 1.95 4.37
CA GLU A 20 -5.52 2.20 3.83
C GLU A 20 -5.70 3.68 3.46
N ALA A 21 -5.27 4.61 4.32
CA ALA A 21 -5.37 6.05 4.06
C ALA A 21 -4.62 6.45 2.78
N ILE A 22 -3.38 5.98 2.58
CA ILE A 22 -2.60 6.24 1.36
C ILE A 22 -3.39 5.87 0.10
N LYS A 23 -4.12 4.77 0.15
CA LYS A 23 -4.88 4.23 -0.98
C LYS A 23 -6.29 4.82 -1.12
N MET A 24 -6.89 5.28 -0.02
CA MET A 24 -8.26 5.86 -0.02
C MET A 24 -8.27 7.38 -0.25
N CYS A 25 -7.25 8.10 0.15
CA CYS A 25 -7.20 9.56 -0.03
C CYS A 25 -7.32 10.01 -1.49
N PRO A 26 -6.67 9.40 -2.50
CA PRO A 26 -6.90 9.73 -3.90
C PRO A 26 -8.36 9.53 -4.33
N LEU A 27 -9.01 8.46 -3.84
CA LEU A 27 -10.41 8.20 -4.12
C LEU A 27 -11.34 9.23 -3.48
N ILE A 28 -11.05 9.67 -2.26
CA ILE A 28 -11.76 10.77 -1.59
C ILE A 28 -11.68 12.04 -2.44
N SER A 29 -10.49 12.37 -2.94
CA SER A 29 -10.28 13.55 -3.79
C SER A 29 -11.10 13.48 -5.10
N GLU A 30 -11.10 12.32 -5.75
CA GLU A 30 -11.90 12.08 -6.97
C GLU A 30 -13.41 12.18 -6.70
N LEU A 31 -13.91 11.63 -5.60
CA LEU A 31 -15.32 11.69 -5.23
C LEU A 31 -15.75 13.13 -4.84
N ARG A 32 -14.94 13.84 -4.07
CA ARG A 32 -15.19 15.25 -3.70
C ARG A 32 -15.22 16.20 -4.91
N ALA A 33 -14.53 15.84 -6.00
CA ALA A 33 -14.57 16.60 -7.24
C ALA A 33 -15.88 16.40 -8.05
N ARG A 34 -16.74 15.45 -7.66
CA ARG A 34 -18.01 15.17 -8.35
C ARG A 34 -19.16 15.99 -7.77
N SER A 35 -19.84 16.76 -8.60
CA SER A 35 -20.95 17.64 -8.16
C SER A 35 -22.22 16.90 -7.74
N ASN A 36 -22.35 15.62 -8.09
CA ASN A 36 -23.49 14.76 -7.76
C ASN A 36 -23.25 13.80 -6.59
N VAL A 37 -22.12 13.96 -5.88
CA VAL A 37 -21.72 13.10 -4.75
C VAL A 37 -21.52 13.92 -3.49
N GLU A 38 -22.07 13.45 -2.38
CA GLU A 38 -21.72 13.86 -1.02
C GLU A 38 -20.75 12.83 -0.44
N THR A 39 -19.53 13.24 -0.12
CA THR A 39 -18.47 12.35 0.36
C THR A 39 -18.25 12.54 1.85
N VAL A 40 -18.49 11.51 2.63
CA VAL A 40 -18.27 11.46 4.09
C VAL A 40 -17.09 10.54 4.39
N VAL A 41 -16.19 10.96 5.26
CA VAL A 41 -14.97 10.22 5.63
C VAL A 41 -15.01 9.87 7.12
N CYS A 42 -14.92 8.59 7.44
CA CYS A 42 -14.85 8.07 8.79
C CYS A 42 -13.54 7.31 9.01
N VAL A 43 -12.77 7.69 10.02
CA VAL A 43 -11.55 6.99 10.41
C VAL A 43 -11.70 6.33 11.77
N THR A 44 -11.09 5.14 11.94
CA THR A 44 -11.16 4.40 13.21
C THR A 44 -9.93 4.59 14.10
N GLY A 45 -8.88 5.25 13.56
CA GLY A 45 -7.75 5.74 14.36
C GLY A 45 -6.79 4.67 14.86
N GLN A 46 -6.38 3.72 13.99
CA GLN A 46 -5.39 2.69 14.32
C GLN A 46 -3.97 3.23 14.29
N HIS A 47 -3.29 3.84 15.02
CA HIS A 47 -2.01 4.56 14.94
C HIS A 47 -2.18 6.01 14.47
N ARG A 48 -2.77 6.80 15.36
CA ARG A 48 -3.22 8.15 15.09
C ARG A 48 -2.17 9.03 14.41
N GLU A 49 -0.98 9.19 14.97
CA GLU A 49 0.07 10.06 14.42
C GLU A 49 0.46 9.70 12.97
N MET A 50 0.55 8.41 12.65
CA MET A 50 0.88 7.97 11.30
C MET A 50 -0.28 8.12 10.32
N LEU A 51 -1.52 7.99 10.79
CA LEU A 51 -2.71 8.21 9.97
C LEU A 51 -2.89 9.70 9.68
N ASP A 52 -2.78 10.55 10.70
CA ASP A 52 -2.90 12.00 10.60
C ASP A 52 -1.89 12.57 9.60
N SER A 53 -0.64 12.11 9.62
CA SER A 53 0.39 12.56 8.66
C SER A 53 0.01 12.27 7.21
N VAL A 54 -0.69 11.17 6.93
CA VAL A 54 -1.20 10.87 5.58
C VAL A 54 -2.39 11.75 5.23
N LEU A 55 -3.34 11.89 6.14
CA LEU A 55 -4.51 12.76 5.93
C LEU A 55 -4.08 14.20 5.62
N ASP A 56 -3.12 14.72 6.37
CA ASP A 56 -2.52 16.05 6.15
C ASP A 56 -1.85 16.13 4.77
N ALA A 57 -1.05 15.11 4.40
CA ALA A 57 -0.35 15.06 3.11
C ALA A 57 -1.30 15.15 1.92
N PHE A 58 -2.51 14.58 2.06
CA PHE A 58 -3.56 14.62 1.04
C PHE A 58 -4.60 15.72 1.26
N SER A 59 -4.45 16.56 2.29
CA SER A 59 -5.42 17.59 2.67
C SER A 59 -6.84 17.03 2.88
N VAL A 60 -6.92 15.86 3.51
CA VAL A 60 -8.17 15.20 3.87
C VAL A 60 -8.45 15.40 5.35
N THR A 61 -9.57 16.06 5.65
CA THR A 61 -10.10 16.12 7.01
C THR A 61 -11.22 15.08 7.13
N PRO A 62 -11.16 14.13 8.07
CA PRO A 62 -12.25 13.20 8.31
C PRO A 62 -13.44 13.90 8.96
N ASP A 63 -14.64 13.48 8.59
CA ASP A 63 -15.90 13.94 9.20
C ASP A 63 -16.13 13.26 10.55
N TYR A 64 -15.65 12.02 10.67
CA TYR A 64 -15.69 11.21 11.90
C TYR A 64 -14.33 10.61 12.22
N ASP A 65 -13.87 10.85 13.46
CA ASP A 65 -12.70 10.16 14.03
C ASP A 65 -13.17 9.39 15.28
N LEU A 66 -13.25 8.08 15.16
CA LEU A 66 -13.79 7.21 16.20
C LEU A 66 -12.78 6.88 17.30
N ALA A 67 -11.49 7.10 17.07
CA ALA A 67 -10.40 6.90 18.03
C ALA A 67 -10.47 5.55 18.79
N LEU A 68 -10.76 4.45 18.08
CA LEU A 68 -11.11 3.17 18.68
C LEU A 68 -9.92 2.40 19.27
N MET A 69 -8.70 2.74 18.87
CA MET A 69 -7.53 1.94 19.22
C MET A 69 -6.99 2.30 20.59
N ARG A 70 -6.75 1.25 21.38
CA ARG A 70 -6.15 1.32 22.72
C ARG A 70 -5.07 0.25 22.84
N GLU A 71 -4.10 0.49 23.68
CA GLU A 71 -3.04 -0.50 23.96
C GLU A 71 -3.62 -1.78 24.57
N GLY A 72 -3.13 -2.93 24.10
CA GLY A 72 -3.52 -4.24 24.64
C GLY A 72 -4.86 -4.81 24.16
N GLN A 73 -5.52 -4.19 23.18
CA GLN A 73 -6.76 -4.72 22.60
C GLN A 73 -6.52 -6.07 21.90
N THR A 74 -7.48 -6.97 22.08
CA THR A 74 -7.60 -8.21 21.32
C THR A 74 -8.33 -7.97 19.99
N LEU A 75 -8.30 -8.94 19.07
CA LEU A 75 -9.10 -8.89 17.84
C LEU A 75 -10.61 -8.79 18.15
N PHE A 76 -11.07 -9.38 19.26
CA PHE A 76 -12.46 -9.26 19.71
C PHE A 76 -12.81 -7.82 20.05
N ASP A 77 -11.94 -7.15 20.81
CA ASP A 77 -12.16 -5.76 21.24
C ASP A 77 -12.19 -4.82 20.02
N ILE A 78 -11.26 -5.01 19.08
CA ILE A 78 -11.18 -4.21 17.86
C ILE A 78 -12.41 -4.41 16.99
N THR A 79 -12.79 -5.67 16.72
CA THR A 79 -13.92 -5.98 15.83
C THR A 79 -15.25 -5.53 16.44
N ALA A 80 -15.50 -5.84 17.72
CA ALA A 80 -16.73 -5.46 18.40
C ALA A 80 -16.83 -3.93 18.55
N GLY A 81 -15.73 -3.27 18.93
CA GLY A 81 -15.68 -1.81 19.08
C GLY A 81 -15.95 -1.10 17.75
N ALA A 82 -15.29 -1.53 16.67
CA ALA A 82 -15.50 -0.99 15.33
C ALA A 82 -16.94 -1.21 14.84
N LEU A 83 -17.47 -2.43 14.99
CA LEU A 83 -18.82 -2.77 14.57
C LEU A 83 -19.88 -1.86 15.21
N LEU A 84 -19.77 -1.65 16.54
CA LEU A 84 -20.75 -0.85 17.28
C LEU A 84 -20.62 0.66 16.99
N ALA A 85 -19.40 1.19 16.95
CA ALA A 85 -19.19 2.61 16.68
C ALA A 85 -19.56 2.99 15.24
N ILE A 86 -19.23 2.14 14.27
CA ILE A 86 -19.57 2.37 12.87
C ILE A 86 -21.08 2.28 12.65
N LYS A 87 -21.78 1.40 13.36
CA LYS A 87 -23.25 1.35 13.32
C LYS A 87 -23.87 2.73 13.64
N GLU A 88 -23.38 3.42 14.65
CA GLU A 88 -23.91 4.76 15.03
C GLU A 88 -23.71 5.79 13.90
N VAL A 89 -22.55 5.78 13.24
CA VAL A 89 -22.29 6.66 12.10
C VAL A 89 -23.21 6.32 10.91
N LEU A 90 -23.40 5.02 10.62
CA LEU A 90 -24.26 4.58 9.53
C LEU A 90 -25.74 4.92 9.76
N GLU A 91 -26.23 4.80 10.99
CA GLU A 91 -27.61 5.17 11.35
C GLU A 91 -27.85 6.68 11.25
N LEU A 92 -26.82 7.50 11.55
CA LEU A 92 -26.86 8.95 11.43
C LEU A 92 -26.80 9.42 9.97
N GLU A 93 -25.76 8.95 9.24
CA GLU A 93 -25.47 9.42 7.88
C GLU A 93 -26.36 8.80 6.81
N ARG A 94 -26.82 7.56 7.00
CA ARG A 94 -27.62 6.80 6.04
C ARG A 94 -27.09 6.87 4.61
N PRO A 95 -25.83 6.48 4.38
CA PRO A 95 -25.21 6.59 3.06
C PRO A 95 -25.86 5.64 2.06
N ASP A 96 -25.82 6.01 0.78
CA ASP A 96 -26.26 5.14 -0.33
C ASP A 96 -25.24 4.04 -0.63
N LEU A 97 -23.97 4.24 -0.24
CA LEU A 97 -22.86 3.29 -0.43
C LEU A 97 -21.80 3.48 0.64
N VAL A 98 -21.29 2.38 1.16
CA VAL A 98 -20.10 2.36 2.01
C VAL A 98 -18.92 1.82 1.21
N LEU A 99 -17.78 2.50 1.23
CA LEU A 99 -16.53 2.04 0.65
C LEU A 99 -15.56 1.64 1.76
N VAL A 100 -15.04 0.42 1.65
CA VAL A 100 -14.00 -0.13 2.54
C VAL A 100 -12.81 -0.58 1.71
N HIS A 101 -11.63 -0.69 2.33
CA HIS A 101 -10.40 -1.02 1.63
C HIS A 101 -9.69 -2.24 2.22
N GLY A 102 -9.26 -3.16 1.36
CA GLY A 102 -8.34 -4.24 1.73
C GLY A 102 -8.94 -5.25 2.71
N ASP A 103 -8.26 -5.49 3.84
CA ASP A 103 -8.46 -6.69 4.64
C ASP A 103 -8.28 -6.51 6.15
N THR A 104 -8.25 -5.27 6.64
CA THR A 104 -8.12 -5.03 8.08
C THR A 104 -9.38 -5.46 8.84
N SER A 105 -9.26 -5.59 10.17
CA SER A 105 -10.44 -5.83 11.02
C SER A 105 -11.43 -4.67 10.94
N THR A 106 -10.97 -3.44 10.72
CA THR A 106 -11.82 -2.27 10.43
C THR A 106 -12.62 -2.48 9.15
N THR A 107 -11.98 -2.92 8.07
CA THR A 107 -12.62 -3.22 6.78
C THR A 107 -13.76 -4.21 6.94
N PHE A 108 -13.48 -5.35 7.58
CA PHE A 108 -14.48 -6.39 7.81
C PHE A 108 -15.63 -5.91 8.70
N ALA A 109 -15.33 -5.27 9.84
CA ALA A 109 -16.35 -4.78 10.77
C ALA A 109 -17.25 -3.71 10.14
N SER A 110 -16.67 -2.81 9.33
CA SER A 110 -17.39 -1.75 8.60
C SER A 110 -18.35 -2.35 7.57
N ALA A 111 -17.85 -3.28 6.76
CA ALA A 111 -18.66 -3.97 5.76
C ALA A 111 -19.80 -4.76 6.40
N LEU A 112 -19.55 -5.44 7.53
CA LEU A 112 -20.55 -6.18 8.28
C LEU A 112 -21.63 -5.27 8.89
N ALA A 113 -21.23 -4.10 9.44
CA ALA A 113 -22.17 -3.11 9.97
C ALA A 113 -23.10 -2.56 8.87
N ALA A 114 -22.53 -2.21 7.69
CA ALA A 114 -23.28 -1.77 6.54
C ALA A 114 -24.26 -2.84 6.04
N PHE A 115 -23.79 -4.10 5.94
CA PHE A 115 -24.62 -5.23 5.53
C PHE A 115 -25.84 -5.44 6.46
N TYR A 116 -25.65 -5.33 7.78
CA TYR A 116 -26.74 -5.46 8.74
C TYR A 116 -27.80 -4.37 8.62
N LEU A 117 -27.41 -3.20 8.15
CA LEU A 117 -28.30 -2.07 7.87
C LEU A 117 -28.81 -2.05 6.41
N GLN A 118 -28.48 -3.09 5.63
CA GLN A 118 -28.84 -3.21 4.21
C GLN A 118 -28.30 -2.07 3.35
N ILE A 119 -27.16 -1.51 3.73
CA ILE A 119 -26.46 -0.48 2.96
C ILE A 119 -25.45 -1.18 2.02
N PRO A 120 -25.46 -0.88 0.72
CA PRO A 120 -24.52 -1.44 -0.25
C PRO A 120 -23.07 -1.19 0.15
N VAL A 121 -22.18 -2.15 -0.13
CA VAL A 121 -20.75 -2.09 0.16
C VAL A 121 -19.94 -2.19 -1.13
N GLY A 122 -18.95 -1.31 -1.28
CA GLY A 122 -17.90 -1.42 -2.29
C GLY A 122 -16.57 -1.76 -1.63
N HIS A 123 -15.94 -2.84 -2.08
CA HIS A 123 -14.67 -3.34 -1.58
C HIS A 123 -13.53 -2.93 -2.51
N VAL A 124 -12.73 -1.96 -2.11
CA VAL A 124 -11.53 -1.50 -2.82
C VAL A 124 -10.38 -2.44 -2.49
N GLU A 125 -9.59 -2.83 -3.48
CA GLU A 125 -8.53 -3.84 -3.41
C GLU A 125 -9.09 -5.26 -3.13
N ALA A 126 -10.21 -5.59 -3.78
CA ALA A 126 -10.86 -6.90 -3.67
C ALA A 126 -10.12 -7.97 -4.49
N GLY A 127 -10.21 -9.21 -4.04
CA GLY A 127 -9.78 -10.39 -4.83
C GLY A 127 -8.33 -10.83 -4.64
N LEU A 128 -7.54 -10.19 -3.78
CA LEU A 128 -6.26 -10.76 -3.35
C LEU A 128 -6.51 -12.04 -2.55
N ARG A 129 -5.75 -13.11 -2.80
CA ARG A 129 -5.91 -14.41 -2.13
C ARG A 129 -4.57 -15.09 -1.85
N THR A 130 -4.49 -15.71 -0.68
CA THR A 130 -3.45 -16.70 -0.34
C THR A 130 -4.04 -18.10 -0.28
N TYR A 131 -5.38 -18.23 -0.19
CA TYR A 131 -6.13 -19.48 0.00
C TYR A 131 -5.85 -20.22 1.33
N ASP A 132 -5.09 -19.61 2.23
CA ASP A 132 -4.88 -20.06 3.61
C ASP A 132 -5.44 -19.01 4.59
N ILE A 133 -6.61 -19.29 5.19
CA ILE A 133 -7.30 -18.35 6.09
C ILE A 133 -6.51 -17.99 7.35
N TYR A 134 -5.42 -18.71 7.62
CA TYR A 134 -4.50 -18.45 8.72
C TYR A 134 -3.21 -17.75 8.29
N SER A 135 -3.04 -17.43 6.99
CA SER A 135 -1.83 -16.79 6.48
C SER A 135 -2.11 -15.84 5.28
N PRO A 136 -2.03 -14.50 5.48
CA PRO A 136 -1.87 -13.79 6.75
C PRO A 136 -3.13 -13.88 7.62
N TYR A 137 -2.94 -13.82 8.93
CA TYR A 137 -4.04 -13.89 9.89
C TYR A 137 -4.19 -12.56 10.66
N PRO A 138 -5.41 -11.98 10.74
CA PRO A 138 -6.71 -12.47 10.23
C PRO A 138 -7.07 -11.99 8.81
N GLU A 139 -6.14 -11.41 8.06
CA GLU A 139 -6.37 -10.63 6.84
C GLU A 139 -7.02 -11.46 5.72
N GLU A 140 -6.57 -12.72 5.51
CA GLU A 140 -7.16 -13.57 4.45
C GLU A 140 -8.64 -13.87 4.70
N PHE A 141 -9.02 -14.14 5.96
CA PHE A 141 -10.42 -14.28 6.32
C PHE A 141 -11.19 -12.98 6.09
N ASN A 142 -10.66 -11.85 6.57
CA ASN A 142 -11.34 -10.55 6.47
C ASN A 142 -11.65 -10.19 5.02
N ARG A 143 -10.66 -10.34 4.09
CA ARG A 143 -10.87 -9.97 2.68
C ARG A 143 -11.89 -10.85 1.98
N ARG A 144 -11.89 -12.14 2.30
CA ARG A 144 -12.89 -13.09 1.76
C ARG A 144 -14.29 -12.78 2.28
N ALA A 145 -14.44 -12.59 3.59
CA ALA A 145 -15.72 -12.26 4.21
C ALA A 145 -16.27 -10.91 3.71
N THR A 146 -15.42 -9.90 3.54
CA THR A 146 -15.79 -8.61 2.96
C THR A 146 -16.30 -8.77 1.52
N SER A 147 -15.61 -9.55 0.69
CA SER A 147 -16.03 -9.78 -0.69
C SER A 147 -17.41 -10.46 -0.78
N VAL A 148 -17.77 -11.35 0.17
CA VAL A 148 -19.09 -12.05 0.20
C VAL A 148 -20.28 -11.08 0.27
N ILE A 149 -20.12 -9.98 1.02
CA ILE A 149 -21.20 -9.02 1.28
C ILE A 149 -21.09 -7.75 0.41
N SER A 150 -20.08 -7.66 -0.44
CA SER A 150 -19.85 -6.51 -1.29
C SER A 150 -20.65 -6.55 -2.58
N MET A 151 -21.34 -5.45 -2.88
CA MET A 151 -22.04 -5.23 -4.16
C MET A 151 -21.04 -4.94 -5.28
N TYR A 152 -19.98 -4.16 -4.99
CA TYR A 152 -18.91 -3.81 -5.91
C TYR A 152 -17.59 -4.39 -5.40
N ASN A 153 -16.90 -5.17 -6.23
CA ASN A 153 -15.55 -5.68 -5.96
C ASN A 153 -14.57 -5.00 -6.92
N PHE A 154 -13.83 -4.01 -6.46
CA PHE A 154 -12.83 -3.28 -7.23
C PHE A 154 -11.49 -4.01 -7.15
N ALA A 155 -11.22 -4.84 -8.15
CA ALA A 155 -10.01 -5.65 -8.23
C ALA A 155 -8.81 -4.81 -8.73
N PRO A 156 -7.64 -4.90 -8.07
CA PRO A 156 -6.45 -4.16 -8.50
C PRO A 156 -5.82 -4.75 -9.77
N THR A 157 -5.98 -6.04 -10.01
CA THR A 157 -5.35 -6.76 -11.14
C THR A 157 -6.31 -7.76 -11.76
N GLU A 158 -5.96 -8.25 -12.95
CA GLU A 158 -6.69 -9.34 -13.59
C GLU A 158 -6.61 -10.64 -12.78
N ALA A 159 -5.48 -10.92 -12.12
CA ALA A 159 -5.36 -12.09 -11.24
C ALA A 159 -6.34 -12.01 -10.07
N ALA A 160 -6.50 -10.85 -9.45
CA ALA A 160 -7.49 -10.63 -8.39
C ALA A 160 -8.93 -10.83 -8.89
N ARG A 161 -9.25 -10.40 -10.13
CA ARG A 161 -10.54 -10.68 -10.77
C ARG A 161 -10.77 -12.18 -10.97
N LEU A 162 -9.76 -12.90 -11.46
CA LEU A 162 -9.85 -14.35 -11.69
C LEU A 162 -10.06 -15.11 -10.38
N ASN A 163 -9.43 -14.69 -9.28
CA ASN A 163 -9.68 -15.29 -7.96
C ASN A 163 -11.16 -15.16 -7.56
N LEU A 164 -11.75 -13.97 -7.72
CA LEU A 164 -13.16 -13.75 -7.41
C LEU A 164 -14.10 -14.60 -8.30
N LEU A 165 -13.81 -14.68 -9.61
CA LEU A 165 -14.58 -15.53 -10.52
C LEU A 165 -14.48 -17.00 -10.14
N ALA A 166 -13.30 -17.49 -9.76
CA ALA A 166 -13.08 -18.86 -9.32
C ALA A 166 -13.87 -19.21 -8.03
N GLU A 167 -14.12 -18.21 -7.18
CA GLU A 167 -14.97 -18.33 -5.99
C GLU A 167 -16.48 -18.17 -6.29
N GLY A 168 -16.86 -17.95 -7.55
CA GLY A 168 -18.26 -17.91 -7.99
C GLY A 168 -18.92 -16.52 -7.90
N TYR A 169 -18.16 -15.44 -7.71
CA TYR A 169 -18.71 -14.10 -7.77
C TYR A 169 -19.16 -13.74 -9.19
N SER A 170 -20.25 -12.97 -9.30
CA SER A 170 -20.77 -12.53 -10.59
C SER A 170 -19.76 -11.58 -11.29
N GLN A 171 -19.55 -11.80 -12.58
CA GLN A 171 -18.73 -10.90 -13.39
C GLN A 171 -19.25 -9.45 -13.35
N SER A 172 -20.54 -9.23 -13.19
CA SER A 172 -21.15 -7.89 -13.12
C SER A 172 -20.85 -7.15 -11.81
N SER A 173 -20.35 -7.84 -10.78
CA SER A 173 -19.94 -7.24 -9.51
C SER A 173 -18.44 -7.00 -9.41
N ILE A 174 -17.65 -7.37 -10.43
CA ILE A 174 -16.19 -7.33 -10.39
C ILE A 174 -15.68 -6.32 -11.43
N TYR A 175 -14.88 -5.35 -10.99
CA TYR A 175 -14.32 -4.30 -11.83
C TYR A 175 -12.80 -4.25 -11.66
N VAL A 176 -12.05 -4.47 -12.74
CA VAL A 176 -10.59 -4.32 -12.73
C VAL A 176 -10.28 -2.83 -12.92
N VAL A 177 -9.81 -2.19 -11.86
CA VAL A 177 -9.62 -0.73 -11.83
C VAL A 177 -8.15 -0.32 -11.72
N GLY A 178 -7.26 -1.21 -11.28
CA GLY A 178 -5.90 -0.90 -10.85
C GLY A 178 -5.82 -0.73 -9.33
N ASN A 179 -4.60 -0.53 -8.82
CA ASN A 179 -4.39 -0.28 -7.39
C ASN A 179 -4.32 1.24 -7.14
N THR A 180 -5.12 1.73 -6.20
CA THR A 180 -5.19 3.15 -5.85
C THR A 180 -3.91 3.70 -5.22
N VAL A 181 -2.98 2.83 -4.80
CA VAL A 181 -1.63 3.26 -4.37
C VAL A 181 -0.87 3.95 -5.49
N ILE A 182 -1.11 3.58 -6.75
CA ILE A 182 -0.45 4.23 -7.89
C ILE A 182 -1.00 5.64 -8.09
N ASP A 183 -2.27 5.87 -7.79
CA ASP A 183 -2.89 7.19 -7.81
C ASP A 183 -2.26 8.11 -6.75
N SER A 184 -1.90 7.56 -5.59
CA SER A 184 -1.28 8.35 -4.53
C SER A 184 0.08 8.92 -4.92
N LEU A 185 0.85 8.22 -5.75
CA LEU A 185 2.14 8.72 -6.26
C LEU A 185 1.99 10.02 -7.06
N LYS A 186 0.90 10.16 -7.83
CA LYS A 186 0.63 11.39 -8.59
C LYS A 186 0.38 12.61 -7.70
N ALA A 187 -0.14 12.40 -6.50
CA ALA A 187 -0.40 13.48 -5.55
C ALA A 187 0.82 13.84 -4.70
N THR A 188 1.69 12.87 -4.43
CA THR A 188 2.78 13.00 -3.45
C THR A 188 4.15 13.23 -4.09
N VAL A 189 4.40 12.72 -5.29
CA VAL A 189 5.67 12.97 -6.00
C VAL A 189 5.63 14.37 -6.59
N LYS A 190 6.66 15.19 -6.27
CA LYS A 190 6.76 16.60 -6.69
C LYS A 190 8.09 16.82 -7.40
N ASP A 191 8.06 17.59 -8.49
CA ASP A 191 9.26 17.88 -9.28
C ASP A 191 10.24 18.76 -8.50
N ASP A 192 9.72 19.73 -7.73
CA ASP A 192 10.48 20.69 -6.92
C ASP A 192 10.84 20.21 -5.51
N TYR A 193 10.67 18.89 -5.25
CA TYR A 193 10.96 18.31 -3.94
C TYR A 193 12.45 18.35 -3.63
N PHE A 194 12.78 18.86 -2.45
CA PHE A 194 14.14 18.92 -1.90
C PHE A 194 14.22 18.18 -0.57
N HIS A 195 15.31 17.40 -0.42
CA HIS A 195 15.66 16.80 0.87
C HIS A 195 17.18 16.66 1.00
N PRO A 196 17.79 16.96 2.16
CA PRO A 196 19.26 16.93 2.34
C PRO A 196 19.89 15.57 2.00
N TYR A 197 19.18 14.47 2.19
CA TYR A 197 19.69 13.13 1.87
C TYR A 197 19.69 12.85 0.36
N ILE A 198 18.73 13.39 -0.38
CA ILE A 198 18.72 13.28 -1.85
C ILE A 198 19.87 14.13 -2.42
N GLU A 199 20.07 15.32 -1.89
CA GLU A 199 21.20 16.18 -2.27
C GLU A 199 22.54 15.49 -1.94
N TRP A 200 22.67 14.87 -0.77
CA TRP A 200 23.86 14.08 -0.43
C TRP A 200 24.15 12.97 -1.44
N ALA A 201 23.13 12.39 -2.08
CA ALA A 201 23.27 11.32 -3.06
C ALA A 201 23.33 11.80 -4.51
N SER A 202 23.30 13.10 -4.75
CA SER A 202 23.15 13.70 -6.09
C SER A 202 24.28 13.36 -7.09
N ASP A 203 25.47 13.03 -6.60
CA ASP A 203 26.65 12.62 -7.38
C ASP A 203 26.74 11.11 -7.62
N SER A 204 25.74 10.34 -7.19
CA SER A 204 25.76 8.87 -7.17
C SER A 204 24.42 8.29 -7.57
N ARG A 205 24.40 7.02 -7.96
CA ARG A 205 23.17 6.26 -8.11
C ARG A 205 22.57 5.97 -6.73
N LEU A 206 21.44 6.57 -6.42
CA LEU A 206 20.74 6.37 -5.15
C LEU A 206 20.03 5.03 -5.10
N ILE A 207 20.32 4.23 -4.10
CA ILE A 207 19.64 2.96 -3.81
C ILE A 207 18.73 3.17 -2.61
N LEU A 208 17.45 2.84 -2.74
CA LEU A 208 16.51 2.85 -1.62
C LEU A 208 16.40 1.43 -1.06
N LEU A 209 16.75 1.27 0.22
CA LEU A 209 16.70 -0.01 0.92
C LEU A 209 15.59 0.01 1.96
N THR A 210 14.76 -1.04 2.00
CA THR A 210 13.83 -1.28 3.11
C THR A 210 13.89 -2.75 3.52
N ALA A 211 14.07 -3.01 4.83
CA ALA A 211 14.09 -4.36 5.39
C ALA A 211 13.57 -4.30 6.83
N HIS A 212 12.41 -4.91 7.09
CA HIS A 212 11.76 -4.81 8.39
C HIS A 212 10.84 -5.99 8.75
N ARG A 213 10.69 -6.96 7.85
CA ARG A 213 9.81 -8.10 8.09
C ARG A 213 10.28 -8.96 9.24
N ARG A 214 9.33 -9.43 10.07
CA ARG A 214 9.62 -10.23 11.26
C ARG A 214 10.29 -11.56 10.92
N GLU A 215 9.84 -12.19 9.83
CA GLU A 215 10.42 -13.45 9.34
C GLU A 215 11.87 -13.31 8.87
N SER A 216 12.29 -12.10 8.51
CA SER A 216 13.67 -11.81 8.08
C SER A 216 14.61 -11.50 9.25
N ILE A 217 14.11 -11.25 10.47
CA ILE A 217 14.95 -10.89 11.63
C ILE A 217 15.89 -12.06 11.98
N GLY A 218 17.18 -11.76 12.14
CA GLY A 218 18.22 -12.72 12.45
C GLY A 218 19.21 -12.91 11.31
N VAL A 219 19.47 -14.15 10.92
CA VAL A 219 20.45 -14.48 9.87
C VAL A 219 20.05 -13.92 8.50
N PRO A 220 18.79 -14.03 8.04
CA PRO A 220 18.39 -13.48 6.76
C PRO A 220 18.67 -11.99 6.65
N MET A 221 18.32 -11.20 7.66
CA MET A 221 18.53 -9.75 7.67
C MET A 221 20.02 -9.38 7.70
N ARG A 222 20.86 -10.15 8.41
CA ARG A 222 22.32 -9.95 8.36
C ARG A 222 22.87 -10.19 6.96
N ASN A 223 22.41 -11.23 6.26
CA ASN A 223 22.81 -11.55 4.89
C ASN A 223 22.46 -10.40 3.96
N ILE A 224 21.26 -9.82 4.09
CA ILE A 224 20.82 -8.65 3.32
C ILE A 224 21.83 -7.50 3.49
N PHE A 225 22.10 -7.10 4.73
CA PHE A 225 22.99 -5.97 4.99
C PHE A 225 24.45 -6.24 4.58
N ARG A 226 24.94 -7.47 4.72
CA ARG A 226 26.28 -7.86 4.26
C ARG A 226 26.40 -7.78 2.75
N ALA A 227 25.39 -8.30 2.02
CA ALA A 227 25.35 -8.20 0.57
C ALA A 227 25.36 -6.73 0.10
N VAL A 228 24.52 -5.88 0.72
CA VAL A 228 24.45 -4.45 0.41
C VAL A 228 25.79 -3.77 0.70
N ARG A 229 26.37 -3.98 1.88
CA ARG A 229 27.66 -3.40 2.26
C ARG A 229 28.79 -3.83 1.34
N ARG A 230 28.80 -5.10 0.92
CA ARG A 230 29.81 -5.64 -0.01
C ARG A 230 29.74 -4.91 -1.35
N VAL A 231 28.55 -4.75 -1.94
CA VAL A 231 28.36 -4.04 -3.21
C VAL A 231 28.76 -2.55 -3.06
N VAL A 232 28.35 -1.89 -1.98
CA VAL A 232 28.71 -0.49 -1.72
C VAL A 232 30.23 -0.32 -1.59
N ASN A 233 30.95 -1.27 -1.03
CA ASN A 233 32.42 -1.20 -0.90
C ASN A 233 33.13 -1.38 -2.24
N GLU A 234 32.54 -2.18 -3.17
CA GLU A 234 33.16 -2.51 -4.44
C GLU A 234 32.81 -1.50 -5.57
N ILE A 235 31.63 -0.85 -5.50
CA ILE A 235 31.13 0.08 -6.51
C ILE A 235 31.06 1.49 -5.91
N GLU A 236 31.87 2.41 -6.46
CA GLU A 236 32.07 3.73 -5.85
C GLU A 236 30.91 4.72 -6.08
N ASP A 237 30.20 4.61 -7.22
CA ASP A 237 29.18 5.55 -7.69
C ASP A 237 27.77 5.22 -7.16
N ILE A 238 27.66 4.51 -6.04
CA ILE A 238 26.38 4.22 -5.38
C ILE A 238 26.34 4.74 -3.95
N LYS A 239 25.18 5.22 -3.55
CA LYS A 239 24.84 5.57 -2.17
C LYS A 239 23.50 4.94 -1.81
N VAL A 240 23.41 4.46 -0.57
CA VAL A 240 22.21 3.78 -0.05
C VAL A 240 21.56 4.65 1.00
N ILE A 241 20.25 4.82 0.90
CA ILE A 241 19.42 5.37 1.98
C ILE A 241 18.53 4.24 2.50
N TYR A 242 18.56 4.08 3.83
CA TYR A 242 17.75 3.09 4.52
C TYR A 242 16.94 3.75 5.64
N PRO A 243 15.62 3.98 5.41
CA PRO A 243 14.70 4.36 6.48
C PRO A 243 14.57 3.20 7.46
N ILE A 244 15.19 3.35 8.64
CA ILE A 244 15.30 2.24 9.60
C ILE A 244 14.00 2.04 10.36
N HIS A 245 13.57 0.79 10.48
CA HIS A 245 12.39 0.45 11.27
C HIS A 245 12.63 0.63 12.77
N LEU A 246 11.60 1.05 13.51
CA LEU A 246 11.66 1.34 14.95
C LEU A 246 11.93 0.10 15.83
N ASN A 247 11.76 -1.10 15.29
CA ASN A 247 11.98 -2.35 16.03
C ASN A 247 13.43 -2.44 16.54
N PRO A 248 13.67 -2.55 17.87
CA PRO A 248 15.02 -2.64 18.44
C PRO A 248 15.86 -3.80 17.90
N ALA A 249 15.23 -4.92 17.54
CA ALA A 249 15.93 -6.06 16.98
C ALA A 249 16.53 -5.75 15.60
N VAL A 250 15.82 -4.97 14.78
CA VAL A 250 16.31 -4.48 13.48
C VAL A 250 17.47 -3.52 13.70
N ARG A 251 17.28 -2.50 14.55
CA ARG A 251 18.32 -1.49 14.87
C ARG A 251 19.62 -2.13 15.32
N LYS A 252 19.55 -3.14 16.22
CA LYS A 252 20.73 -3.87 16.70
C LYS A 252 21.50 -4.61 15.59
N ILE A 253 20.80 -5.17 14.60
CA ILE A 253 21.44 -5.83 13.46
C ILE A 253 22.12 -4.79 12.57
N VAL A 254 21.42 -3.71 12.28
CA VAL A 254 21.91 -2.61 11.44
C VAL A 254 23.18 -1.97 12.04
N ASP A 255 23.18 -1.70 13.34
CA ASP A 255 24.34 -1.16 14.05
C ASP A 255 25.58 -2.03 13.90
N VAL A 256 25.42 -3.36 13.82
CA VAL A 256 26.54 -4.28 13.65
C VAL A 256 27.01 -4.39 12.20
N GLU A 257 26.06 -4.51 11.26
CA GLU A 257 26.40 -4.90 9.89
C GLU A 257 26.68 -3.67 8.98
N VAL A 258 26.13 -2.50 9.30
CA VAL A 258 26.13 -1.31 8.41
C VAL A 258 26.98 -0.16 8.95
N SER A 259 27.25 -0.10 10.28
CA SER A 259 28.01 0.99 10.88
C SER A 259 29.40 1.17 10.25
N GLY A 260 29.85 2.41 10.15
CA GLY A 260 31.16 2.78 9.59
C GLY A 260 31.23 2.73 8.06
N CYS A 261 30.09 2.67 7.35
CA CYS A 261 30.03 2.84 5.90
C CYS A 261 29.43 4.20 5.54
N ASP A 262 30.26 5.18 5.19
CA ASP A 262 29.83 6.56 4.92
C ASP A 262 28.87 6.70 3.73
N ARG A 263 28.82 5.68 2.85
CA ARG A 263 27.93 5.64 1.69
C ARG A 263 26.61 4.93 1.96
N ILE A 264 26.36 4.45 3.18
CA ILE A 264 25.06 3.97 3.64
C ILE A 264 24.55 4.91 4.72
N ARG A 265 23.45 5.61 4.44
CA ARG A 265 22.85 6.55 5.37
C ARG A 265 21.54 5.99 5.95
N LEU A 266 21.51 5.93 7.27
CA LEU A 266 20.30 5.57 8.02
C LEU A 266 19.46 6.83 8.25
N THR A 267 18.15 6.71 8.10
CA THR A 267 17.20 7.76 8.44
C THR A 267 16.15 7.21 9.40
N GLU A 268 15.49 8.07 10.14
CA GLU A 268 14.25 7.68 10.80
C GLU A 268 13.18 7.32 9.74
N PRO A 269 12.10 6.63 10.13
CA PRO A 269 11.02 6.31 9.20
C PRO A 269 10.54 7.58 8.48
N LEU A 270 10.44 7.49 7.17
CA LEU A 270 9.97 8.60 6.33
C LEU A 270 8.44 8.68 6.36
N ASP A 271 7.89 9.87 6.24
CA ASP A 271 6.48 10.06 5.92
C ASP A 271 6.17 9.63 4.47
N VAL A 272 4.91 9.71 4.07
CA VAL A 272 4.49 9.25 2.74
C VAL A 272 5.03 10.15 1.62
N ILE A 273 5.12 11.46 1.84
CA ILE A 273 5.62 12.41 0.84
C ILE A 273 7.10 12.18 0.63
N ASP A 274 7.87 12.16 1.71
CA ASP A 274 9.30 11.92 1.66
C ASP A 274 9.59 10.56 1.01
N PHE A 275 8.92 9.49 1.46
CA PHE A 275 9.15 8.15 0.94
C PHE A 275 8.89 8.05 -0.57
N HIS A 276 7.76 8.58 -1.07
CA HIS A 276 7.43 8.55 -2.48
C HIS A 276 8.40 9.40 -3.34
N ASN A 277 8.88 10.53 -2.80
CA ASN A 277 9.87 11.36 -3.48
C ASN A 277 11.27 10.72 -3.50
N PHE A 278 11.66 9.99 -2.46
CA PHE A 278 12.87 9.18 -2.46
C PHE A 278 12.76 8.03 -3.47
N LEU A 279 11.61 7.35 -3.50
CA LEU A 279 11.31 6.29 -4.44
C LEU A 279 11.37 6.80 -5.89
N ALA A 280 10.80 7.96 -6.17
CA ALA A 280 10.83 8.57 -7.50
C ALA A 280 12.25 8.93 -7.98
N ARG A 281 13.15 9.25 -7.05
CA ARG A 281 14.52 9.71 -7.35
C ARG A 281 15.59 8.63 -7.20
N CYS A 282 15.24 7.46 -6.64
CA CYS A 282 16.21 6.37 -6.55
C CYS A 282 16.51 5.76 -7.93
N TYR A 283 17.65 5.12 -8.04
CA TYR A 283 18.04 4.32 -9.22
C TYR A 283 17.29 2.98 -9.21
N MET A 284 17.29 2.28 -8.08
CA MET A 284 16.60 1.02 -7.88
C MET A 284 16.25 0.81 -6.40
N VAL A 285 15.45 -0.20 -6.14
CA VAL A 285 14.96 -0.53 -4.80
C VAL A 285 15.36 -1.94 -4.40
N LEU A 286 15.81 -2.09 -3.15
CA LEU A 286 15.93 -3.37 -2.46
C LEU A 286 14.89 -3.38 -1.34
N THR A 287 13.96 -4.35 -1.33
CA THR A 287 12.86 -4.34 -0.37
C THR A 287 12.37 -5.71 0.05
N ASP A 288 11.85 -5.80 1.28
CA ASP A 288 11.04 -6.92 1.76
C ASP A 288 9.54 -6.54 1.89
N SER A 289 9.18 -5.28 1.57
CA SER A 289 7.82 -4.74 1.70
C SER A 289 6.92 -5.11 0.52
N GLY A 290 5.65 -5.47 0.80
CA GLY A 290 4.64 -5.75 -0.22
C GLY A 290 4.20 -4.49 -1.01
N GLY A 291 3.92 -3.37 -0.32
CA GLY A 291 3.44 -2.13 -0.97
C GLY A 291 4.45 -1.55 -1.96
N ILE A 292 5.72 -1.55 -1.60
CA ILE A 292 6.80 -1.01 -2.47
C ILE A 292 6.92 -1.80 -3.78
N GLN A 293 6.57 -3.10 -3.78
CA GLN A 293 6.52 -3.92 -4.97
C GLN A 293 5.44 -3.45 -5.97
N GLU A 294 4.44 -2.72 -5.52
CA GLU A 294 3.40 -2.12 -6.36
C GLU A 294 3.77 -0.70 -6.80
N GLU A 295 4.36 0.09 -5.89
CA GLU A 295 4.68 1.50 -6.08
C GLU A 295 5.91 1.73 -6.99
N ALA A 296 7.00 1.01 -6.75
CA ALA A 296 8.27 1.25 -7.44
C ALA A 296 8.20 1.00 -8.95
N PRO A 297 7.53 -0.06 -9.47
CA PRO A 297 7.34 -0.25 -10.91
C PRO A 297 6.56 0.88 -11.57
N ALA A 298 5.62 1.53 -10.87
CA ALA A 298 4.87 2.68 -11.39
C ALA A 298 5.77 3.90 -11.65
N LEU A 299 6.90 3.97 -10.97
CA LEU A 299 7.94 4.99 -11.13
C LEU A 299 9.12 4.51 -11.97
N HIS A 300 8.96 3.39 -12.68
CA HIS A 300 10.00 2.78 -13.52
C HIS A 300 11.28 2.42 -12.75
N LYS A 301 11.15 1.97 -11.49
CA LYS A 301 12.28 1.58 -10.66
C LYS A 301 12.38 0.05 -10.58
N PRO A 302 13.51 -0.54 -11.01
CA PRO A 302 13.78 -1.96 -10.80
C PRO A 302 13.74 -2.32 -9.32
N VAL A 303 13.15 -3.46 -8.99
CA VAL A 303 12.99 -3.91 -7.60
C VAL A 303 13.59 -5.28 -7.40
N LEU A 304 14.51 -5.38 -6.44
CA LEU A 304 14.94 -6.67 -5.89
C LEU A 304 14.17 -6.97 -4.61
N VAL A 305 13.37 -8.03 -4.66
CA VAL A 305 12.55 -8.48 -3.54
C VAL A 305 13.35 -9.47 -2.70
N MET A 306 13.78 -9.05 -1.52
CA MET A 306 14.63 -9.82 -0.60
C MET A 306 13.80 -10.74 0.30
N ARG A 307 13.06 -11.65 -0.34
CA ARG A 307 12.19 -12.64 0.29
C ARG A 307 12.26 -13.95 -0.48
N ASP A 308 11.85 -15.04 0.15
CA ASP A 308 11.76 -16.36 -0.50
C ASP A 308 10.44 -16.53 -1.25
N THR A 309 9.41 -15.79 -0.85
CA THR A 309 8.07 -15.76 -1.49
C THR A 309 7.53 -14.35 -1.55
N THR A 310 6.58 -14.10 -2.48
CA THR A 310 5.85 -12.83 -2.55
C THR A 310 4.39 -13.08 -2.86
N GLU A 311 3.53 -12.22 -2.34
CA GLU A 311 2.10 -12.14 -2.66
C GLU A 311 1.83 -11.33 -3.94
N ARG A 312 2.87 -10.97 -4.69
CA ARG A 312 2.83 -10.11 -5.89
C ARG A 312 3.47 -10.81 -7.11
N PRO A 313 2.99 -12.01 -7.48
CA PRO A 313 3.58 -12.77 -8.59
C PRO A 313 3.50 -12.03 -9.93
N GLU A 314 2.47 -11.20 -10.13
CA GLU A 314 2.25 -10.47 -11.37
C GLU A 314 3.40 -9.50 -11.69
N GLY A 315 4.02 -8.89 -10.67
CA GLY A 315 5.16 -8.00 -10.85
C GLY A 315 6.43 -8.74 -11.29
N ILE A 316 6.59 -10.01 -10.85
CA ILE A 316 7.67 -10.89 -11.29
C ILE A 316 7.42 -11.34 -12.74
N GLU A 317 6.21 -11.79 -13.05
CA GLU A 317 5.81 -12.23 -14.40
C GLU A 317 5.93 -11.11 -15.42
N ALA A 318 5.61 -9.88 -15.02
CA ALA A 318 5.79 -8.68 -15.84
C ALA A 318 7.27 -8.30 -16.03
N GLY A 319 8.19 -8.84 -15.23
CA GLY A 319 9.62 -8.53 -15.27
C GLY A 319 10.02 -7.24 -14.56
N ALA A 320 9.10 -6.58 -13.84
CA ALA A 320 9.38 -5.36 -13.06
C ALA A 320 10.04 -5.64 -11.70
N LEU A 321 9.80 -6.84 -11.16
CA LEU A 321 10.33 -7.31 -9.88
C LEU A 321 11.19 -8.55 -10.09
N LYS A 322 12.21 -8.72 -9.25
CA LYS A 322 12.99 -9.94 -9.18
C LYS A 322 13.08 -10.46 -7.74
N LEU A 323 12.55 -11.67 -7.51
CA LEU A 323 12.67 -12.35 -6.22
C LEU A 323 14.09 -12.90 -6.08
N VAL A 324 14.82 -12.45 -5.06
CA VAL A 324 16.25 -12.80 -4.88
C VAL A 324 16.51 -13.61 -3.62
N GLY A 325 15.48 -13.89 -2.81
CA GLY A 325 15.63 -14.59 -1.55
C GLY A 325 16.34 -13.76 -0.49
N THR A 326 16.81 -14.43 0.56
CA THR A 326 17.54 -13.84 1.68
C THR A 326 18.99 -14.32 1.79
N ASP A 327 19.48 -15.02 0.77
CA ASP A 327 20.87 -15.47 0.68
C ASP A 327 21.79 -14.32 0.24
N GLU A 328 22.92 -14.16 0.96
CA GLU A 328 23.86 -13.05 0.74
C GLU A 328 24.41 -13.04 -0.69
N GLU A 329 24.83 -14.20 -1.22
CA GLU A 329 25.43 -14.27 -2.54
C GLU A 329 24.41 -14.07 -3.66
N SER A 330 23.17 -14.52 -3.46
CA SER A 330 22.07 -14.27 -4.39
C SER A 330 21.76 -12.78 -4.48
N ILE A 331 21.60 -12.10 -3.35
CA ILE A 331 21.35 -10.64 -3.30
C ILE A 331 22.51 -9.89 -3.94
N TYR A 332 23.75 -10.21 -3.55
CA TYR A 332 24.95 -9.58 -4.07
C TYR A 332 25.04 -9.66 -5.60
N ARG A 333 24.87 -10.85 -6.17
CA ARG A 333 24.95 -11.06 -7.63
C ARG A 333 23.87 -10.31 -8.40
N ASN A 334 22.62 -10.34 -7.92
CA ASN A 334 21.52 -9.65 -8.59
C ASN A 334 21.62 -8.13 -8.44
N PHE A 335 22.09 -7.63 -7.31
CA PHE A 335 22.31 -6.21 -7.11
C PHE A 335 23.41 -5.68 -8.05
N ARG A 336 24.54 -6.37 -8.13
CA ARG A 336 25.63 -6.03 -9.09
C ARG A 336 25.15 -6.08 -10.53
N LEU A 337 24.40 -7.12 -10.89
CA LEU A 337 23.90 -7.28 -12.27
C LEU A 337 23.11 -6.04 -12.72
N LEU A 338 22.22 -5.51 -11.88
CA LEU A 338 21.45 -4.31 -12.21
C LEU A 338 22.29 -3.02 -12.22
N LEU A 339 23.43 -3.01 -11.55
CA LEU A 339 24.35 -1.86 -11.59
C LEU A 339 25.31 -1.90 -12.77
N GLU A 340 25.71 -3.09 -13.23
CA GLU A 340 26.75 -3.30 -14.24
C GLU A 340 26.18 -3.56 -15.65
N ASP A 341 24.98 -4.18 -15.74
CA ASP A 341 24.33 -4.50 -17.02
C ASP A 341 23.15 -3.57 -17.30
N ARG A 342 23.38 -2.56 -18.13
CA ARG A 342 22.38 -1.58 -18.53
C ARG A 342 21.18 -2.20 -19.24
N SER A 343 21.36 -3.28 -19.99
CA SER A 343 20.29 -3.94 -20.72
C SER A 343 19.30 -4.64 -19.77
N VAL A 344 19.82 -5.26 -18.72
CA VAL A 344 19.00 -5.90 -17.68
C VAL A 344 18.25 -4.82 -16.88
N TYR A 345 18.92 -3.73 -16.51
CA TYR A 345 18.29 -2.61 -15.85
C TYR A 345 17.14 -2.01 -16.68
N ASP A 346 17.41 -1.70 -17.95
CA ASP A 346 16.41 -1.10 -18.85
C ASP A 346 15.22 -2.05 -19.10
N ALA A 347 15.45 -3.35 -19.19
CA ALA A 347 14.39 -4.33 -19.32
C ALA A 347 13.45 -4.31 -18.10
N MET A 348 13.99 -4.26 -16.88
CA MET A 348 13.18 -4.19 -15.67
C MET A 348 12.50 -2.82 -15.49
N SER A 349 13.22 -1.73 -15.75
CA SER A 349 12.72 -0.36 -15.62
C SER A 349 11.58 -0.05 -16.60
N ASN A 350 11.62 -0.61 -17.81
CA ASN A 350 10.59 -0.42 -18.84
C ASN A 350 9.51 -1.52 -18.83
N ALA A 351 9.56 -2.46 -17.89
CA ALA A 351 8.54 -3.49 -17.75
C ALA A 351 7.17 -2.86 -17.47
N ARG A 352 6.10 -3.46 -18.01
CA ARG A 352 4.75 -2.97 -17.78
C ARG A 352 4.39 -3.13 -16.29
N ASN A 353 3.91 -2.06 -15.66
CA ASN A 353 3.36 -2.15 -14.32
C ASN A 353 2.00 -2.88 -14.34
N PRO A 354 1.86 -4.07 -13.71
CA PRO A 354 0.60 -4.80 -13.68
C PRO A 354 -0.43 -4.20 -12.72
N TYR A 355 0.00 -3.30 -11.82
CA TYR A 355 -0.84 -2.75 -10.73
C TYR A 355 -1.61 -1.50 -11.13
N GLY A 356 -1.45 -1.00 -12.35
CA GLY A 356 -2.25 0.10 -12.88
C GLY A 356 -1.44 1.27 -13.41
N ASP A 357 -2.17 2.31 -13.78
CA ASP A 357 -1.68 3.51 -14.48
C ASP A 357 -1.96 4.82 -13.71
N GLY A 358 -2.45 4.71 -12.46
CA GLY A 358 -2.76 5.83 -11.59
C GLY A 358 -4.07 6.53 -11.92
N TYR A 359 -5.05 5.81 -12.44
CA TYR A 359 -6.42 6.25 -12.64
C TYR A 359 -7.45 5.30 -12.00
N ALA A 360 -7.03 4.49 -11.03
CA ALA A 360 -7.91 3.54 -10.35
C ALA A 360 -9.02 4.28 -9.58
N SER A 361 -8.69 5.31 -8.83
CA SER A 361 -9.65 6.13 -8.08
C SER A 361 -10.70 6.78 -8.97
N ARG A 362 -10.28 7.29 -10.14
CA ARG A 362 -11.19 7.85 -11.12
C ARG A 362 -12.16 6.81 -11.68
N ARG A 363 -11.65 5.62 -12.06
CA ARG A 363 -12.49 4.50 -12.54
C ARG A 363 -13.50 4.06 -11.50
N ILE A 364 -13.09 3.96 -10.22
CA ILE A 364 -14.00 3.63 -9.12
C ILE A 364 -15.10 4.71 -9.01
N ALA A 365 -14.72 5.98 -9.01
CA ALA A 365 -15.69 7.09 -8.94
C ALA A 365 -16.65 7.09 -10.14
N ASP A 366 -16.17 6.86 -11.37
CA ASP A 366 -17.00 6.76 -12.57
C ASP A 366 -18.03 5.62 -12.44
N ILE A 367 -17.59 4.41 -12.07
CA ILE A 367 -18.48 3.25 -11.89
C ILE A 367 -19.55 3.50 -10.83
N ILE A 368 -19.19 4.17 -9.73
CA ILE A 368 -20.13 4.46 -8.64
C ILE A 368 -21.13 5.54 -9.05
N CYS A 369 -20.71 6.55 -9.83
CA CYS A 369 -21.56 7.68 -10.20
C CYS A 369 -22.48 7.37 -11.40
N GLU A 370 -22.11 6.43 -12.27
CA GLU A 370 -22.86 6.06 -13.47
C GLU A 370 -23.84 4.89 -13.22
N GLY A 371 -23.67 4.13 -12.18
CA GLY A 371 -24.53 3.00 -11.75
C GLY A 371 -25.51 3.43 -10.67
#